data_3486af64b59ccdb99abdeda14c151448
#
_entry.id   3486af64b59ccdb99abdeda14c151448
#
_cell.length_a   1.000
_cell.length_b   1.000
_cell.length_c   1.000
_cell.angle_alpha   90.00
_cell.angle_beta   90.00
_cell.angle_gamma   90.00
#
_symmetry.space_group_name_H-M   'P 1'
#
loop_
_entity.id
_entity.type
_entity.pdbx_description
1 polymer ?
#
loop_
_entity_poly.entity_id
_entity_poly.type
_entity_poly.pdbx_seq_one_letter_code
_entity_poly.pdbx_strand_id
1 'polypeptide(L)'
;SLDNDYGSIDKFLESRPINEIVKILADFKSKYKLNQMGVALVCEYLRNVGIDTAKPDKHMMRMLGCERLGISSRKKASHYEVISAFYELSRETGMWAADLDYLFWCYCADGKAEICSANPKCDKCVIRGDCNKFR
;
A
#
# COMPACT_ATOMS: atom_id res chain seq x y z
N SER A 1 2.85 -23.66 -13.22
CA SER A 1 3.06 -23.22 -11.85
C SER A 1 4.26 -22.28 -11.77
N LEU A 2 4.38 -21.54 -10.67
CA LEU A 2 5.50 -20.64 -10.46
C LEU A 2 6.84 -21.38 -10.49
N ASP A 3 6.91 -22.55 -9.87
CA ASP A 3 8.13 -23.35 -9.84
C ASP A 3 8.55 -23.80 -11.24
N ASN A 4 7.59 -24.18 -12.09
CA ASN A 4 7.87 -24.60 -13.46
C ASN A 4 8.30 -23.43 -14.35
N ASP A 5 7.64 -22.27 -14.20
CA ASP A 5 7.88 -21.12 -15.08
C ASP A 5 9.12 -20.30 -14.69
N TYR A 6 9.45 -20.25 -13.40
CA TYR A 6 10.52 -19.40 -12.86
C TYR A 6 11.63 -20.20 -12.16
N GLY A 7 11.48 -21.52 -12.04
CA GLY A 7 12.45 -22.40 -11.38
C GLY A 7 12.32 -22.41 -9.85
N SER A 8 11.79 -21.34 -9.24
CA SER A 8 11.48 -21.28 -7.82
C SER A 8 10.61 -20.07 -7.54
N ILE A 9 9.89 -20.12 -6.42
CA ILE A 9 9.08 -18.97 -5.96
C ILE A 9 9.96 -17.76 -5.63
N ASP A 10 11.17 -18.01 -5.10
CA ASP A 10 12.11 -16.93 -4.78
C ASP A 10 12.52 -16.16 -6.03
N LYS A 11 12.80 -16.84 -7.12
CA LYS A 11 13.14 -16.20 -8.39
C LYS A 11 11.97 -15.37 -8.92
N PHE A 12 10.75 -15.88 -8.78
CA PHE A 12 9.56 -15.13 -9.16
C PHE A 12 9.44 -13.84 -8.33
N LEU A 13 9.62 -13.92 -7.01
CA LEU A 13 9.51 -12.78 -6.11
C LEU A 13 10.57 -11.69 -6.39
N GLU A 14 11.71 -12.08 -6.95
CA GLU A 14 12.78 -11.15 -7.32
C GLU A 14 12.65 -10.62 -8.74
N SER A 15 11.75 -11.18 -9.56
CA SER A 15 11.70 -10.92 -10.99
C SER A 15 11.04 -9.60 -11.39
N ARG A 16 10.24 -9.00 -10.52
CA ARG A 16 9.38 -7.85 -10.86
C ARG A 16 9.21 -6.89 -9.70
N PRO A 17 8.80 -5.63 -9.99
CA PRO A 17 8.39 -4.70 -8.93
C PRO A 17 7.26 -5.27 -8.08
N ILE A 18 7.22 -4.86 -6.80
CA ILE A 18 6.29 -5.44 -5.82
C ILE A 18 4.82 -5.28 -6.21
N ASN A 19 4.43 -4.15 -6.78
CA ASN A 19 3.05 -3.92 -7.20
C ASN A 19 2.60 -4.90 -8.29
N GLU A 20 3.50 -5.27 -9.21
CA GLU A 20 3.22 -6.28 -10.23
C GLU A 20 3.11 -7.67 -9.64
N ILE A 21 3.97 -8.01 -8.69
CA ILE A 21 3.91 -9.30 -7.99
C ILE A 21 2.58 -9.45 -7.27
N VAL A 22 2.15 -8.43 -6.53
CA VAL A 22 0.87 -8.44 -5.83
C VAL A 22 -0.28 -8.61 -6.82
N LYS A 23 -0.25 -7.88 -7.93
CA LYS A 23 -1.29 -7.97 -8.96
C LYS A 23 -1.38 -9.38 -9.54
N ILE A 24 -0.24 -9.98 -9.87
CA ILE A 24 -0.20 -11.34 -10.42
C ILE A 24 -0.79 -12.35 -9.43
N LEU A 25 -0.48 -12.23 -8.16
CA LEU A 25 -0.92 -13.18 -7.14
C LEU A 25 -2.37 -12.96 -6.69
N ALA A 26 -2.88 -11.75 -6.80
CA ALA A 26 -4.20 -11.39 -6.28
C ALA A 26 -5.29 -11.21 -7.34
N ASP A 27 -4.94 -10.92 -8.59
CA ASP A 27 -5.90 -10.66 -9.66
C ASP A 27 -6.61 -11.95 -10.07
N PHE A 28 -7.94 -11.92 -10.13
CA PHE A 28 -8.77 -13.03 -10.59
C PHE A 28 -8.38 -13.57 -11.95
N LYS A 29 -7.93 -12.70 -12.84
CA LYS A 29 -7.57 -13.05 -14.23
C LYS A 29 -6.14 -13.53 -14.36
N SER A 30 -5.36 -13.48 -13.29
CA SER A 30 -3.96 -13.90 -13.32
C SER A 30 -3.83 -15.41 -13.31
N LYS A 31 -2.89 -15.94 -14.13
CA LYS A 31 -2.51 -17.33 -14.17
C LYS A 31 -2.00 -17.85 -12.80
N TYR A 32 -1.39 -16.97 -12.01
CA TYR A 32 -0.75 -17.34 -10.75
C TYR A 32 -1.51 -16.89 -9.51
N LYS A 33 -2.79 -16.54 -9.66
CA LYS A 33 -3.62 -16.13 -8.53
C LYS A 33 -3.59 -17.18 -7.42
N LEU A 34 -3.27 -16.73 -6.21
CA LEU A 34 -3.31 -17.57 -5.02
C LEU A 34 -4.77 -17.76 -4.58
N ASN A 35 -5.11 -19.01 -4.27
CA ASN A 35 -6.48 -19.37 -3.93
C ASN A 35 -6.96 -18.62 -2.69
N GLN A 36 -8.14 -18.01 -2.78
CA GLN A 36 -8.79 -17.25 -1.71
C GLN A 36 -7.97 -16.07 -1.16
N MET A 37 -7.01 -15.55 -1.92
CA MET A 37 -6.19 -14.42 -1.47
C MET A 37 -6.48 -13.16 -2.29
N GLY A 38 -7.00 -12.14 -1.61
CA GLY A 38 -7.08 -10.78 -2.15
C GLY A 38 -5.78 -10.02 -1.92
N VAL A 39 -5.75 -8.74 -2.33
CA VAL A 39 -4.53 -7.92 -2.26
C VAL A 39 -3.98 -7.81 -0.84
N ALA A 40 -4.83 -7.59 0.16
CA ALA A 40 -4.38 -7.42 1.54
C ALA A 40 -3.69 -8.68 2.07
N LEU A 41 -4.26 -9.86 1.79
CA LEU A 41 -3.68 -11.13 2.22
C LEU A 41 -2.39 -11.46 1.47
N VAL A 42 -2.33 -11.11 0.18
CA VAL A 42 -1.09 -11.29 -0.61
C VAL A 42 0.03 -10.42 -0.03
N CYS A 43 -0.26 -9.16 0.30
CA CYS A 43 0.73 -8.27 0.92
C CYS A 43 1.22 -8.81 2.27
N GLU A 44 0.30 -9.33 3.08
CA GLU A 44 0.66 -9.94 4.37
C GLU A 44 1.53 -11.18 4.17
N TYR A 45 1.18 -12.04 3.22
CA TYR A 45 2.00 -13.19 2.87
C TYR A 45 3.42 -12.78 2.45
N LEU A 46 3.53 -11.79 1.57
CA LEU A 46 4.84 -11.31 1.09
C LEU A 46 5.69 -10.77 2.25
N ARG A 47 5.08 -10.02 3.17
CA ARG A 47 5.78 -9.52 4.35
C ARG A 47 6.29 -10.66 5.24
N ASN A 48 5.49 -11.72 5.39
CA ASN A 48 5.87 -12.88 6.21
C ASN A 48 7.04 -13.67 5.62
N VAL A 49 7.24 -13.61 4.31
CA VAL A 49 8.40 -14.25 3.65
C VAL A 49 9.55 -13.28 3.39
N GLY A 50 9.50 -12.07 3.99
CA GLY A 50 10.61 -11.13 3.96
C GLY A 50 10.60 -10.13 2.81
N ILE A 51 9.51 -10.03 2.05
CA ILE A 51 9.38 -9.05 0.98
C ILE A 51 8.74 -7.78 1.54
N ASP A 52 9.43 -6.64 1.39
CA ASP A 52 8.93 -5.37 1.89
C ASP A 52 7.82 -4.81 1.01
N THR A 53 6.66 -4.56 1.60
CA THR A 53 5.53 -3.93 0.94
C THR A 53 4.61 -3.26 1.95
N ALA A 54 3.91 -2.21 1.53
CA ALA A 54 2.79 -1.67 2.28
C ALA A 54 1.59 -2.62 2.16
N LYS A 55 0.75 -2.62 3.18
CA LYS A 55 -0.53 -3.33 3.18
C LYS A 55 -1.63 -2.28 3.03
N PRO A 56 -2.25 -2.16 1.83
CA PRO A 56 -3.29 -1.15 1.61
C PRO A 56 -4.48 -1.38 2.55
N ASP A 57 -4.88 -0.32 3.24
CA ASP A 57 -6.08 -0.35 4.05
C ASP A 57 -6.95 0.88 3.78
N LYS A 58 -8.12 0.95 4.42
CA LYS A 58 -9.07 2.05 4.21
C LYS A 58 -8.48 3.43 4.52
N HIS A 59 -7.57 3.51 5.49
CA HIS A 59 -6.95 4.80 5.88
C HIS A 59 -6.01 5.31 4.81
N MET A 60 -5.12 4.45 4.29
CA MET A 60 -4.20 4.81 3.22
C MET A 60 -4.95 5.11 1.92
N MET A 61 -5.94 4.31 1.58
CA MET A 61 -6.74 4.52 0.37
C MET A 61 -7.44 5.88 0.41
N ARG A 62 -7.98 6.27 1.56
CA ARG A 62 -8.60 7.58 1.75
C ARG A 62 -7.56 8.71 1.72
N MET A 63 -6.47 8.55 2.44
CA MET A 63 -5.44 9.57 2.59
C MET A 63 -4.77 9.92 1.26
N LEU A 64 -4.55 8.93 0.40
CA LEU A 64 -3.96 9.11 -0.93
C LEU A 64 -4.98 9.51 -1.99
N GLY A 65 -6.26 9.58 -1.64
CA GLY A 65 -7.33 9.93 -2.55
C GLY A 65 -7.31 11.40 -2.99
N CYS A 66 -8.11 11.72 -4.00
CA CYS A 66 -8.11 13.05 -4.62
C CYS A 66 -8.60 14.16 -3.69
N GLU A 67 -9.40 13.83 -2.69
CA GLU A 67 -9.90 14.81 -1.70
C GLU A 67 -8.91 15.05 -0.56
N ARG A 68 -7.82 14.32 -0.50
CA ARG A 68 -6.77 14.43 0.50
C ARG A 68 -5.42 14.75 -0.16
N LEU A 69 -4.46 13.86 -0.15
CA LEU A 69 -3.14 14.12 -0.73
C LEU A 69 -3.13 14.16 -2.26
N GLY A 70 -4.13 13.59 -2.90
CA GLY A 70 -4.28 13.71 -4.35
C GLY A 70 -3.32 12.87 -5.18
N ILE A 71 -2.75 11.82 -4.60
CA ILE A 71 -1.90 10.88 -5.34
C ILE A 71 -2.74 10.12 -6.38
N SER A 72 -3.97 9.77 -6.00
CA SER A 72 -4.94 9.16 -6.91
C SER A 72 -5.93 10.21 -7.40
N SER A 73 -6.46 10.02 -8.61
CA SER A 73 -7.57 10.82 -9.14
C SER A 73 -8.93 10.42 -8.57
N ARG A 74 -8.98 9.31 -7.82
CA ARG A 74 -10.20 8.78 -7.19
C ARG A 74 -10.29 9.22 -5.74
N LYS A 75 -11.50 9.24 -5.18
CA LYS A 75 -11.70 9.55 -3.74
C LYS A 75 -10.97 8.55 -2.85
N LYS A 76 -10.96 7.29 -3.26
CA LYS A 76 -10.17 6.23 -2.61
C LYS A 76 -9.15 5.73 -3.61
N ALA A 77 -7.88 5.83 -3.28
CA ALA A 77 -6.82 5.24 -4.08
C ALA A 77 -7.04 3.73 -4.19
N SER A 78 -6.67 3.14 -5.32
CA SER A 78 -6.71 1.68 -5.46
C SER A 78 -5.62 1.04 -4.61
N HIS A 79 -5.77 -0.26 -4.34
CA HIS A 79 -4.74 -1.02 -3.62
C HIS A 79 -3.38 -0.90 -4.29
N TYR A 80 -3.35 -0.98 -5.63
CA TYR A 80 -2.10 -0.91 -6.40
C TYR A 80 -1.48 0.49 -6.35
N GLU A 81 -2.30 1.53 -6.35
CA GLU A 81 -1.82 2.91 -6.19
C GLU A 81 -1.16 3.12 -4.82
N VAL A 82 -1.75 2.53 -3.77
CA VAL A 82 -1.16 2.60 -2.42
C VAL A 82 0.20 1.89 -2.39
N ILE A 83 0.27 0.67 -2.93
CA ILE A 83 1.53 -0.10 -2.96
C ILE A 83 2.60 0.66 -3.73
N SER A 84 2.27 1.21 -4.89
CA SER A 84 3.22 1.97 -5.71
C SER A 84 3.69 3.23 -5.01
N ALA A 85 2.78 3.97 -4.37
CA ALA A 85 3.12 5.19 -3.65
C ALA A 85 4.09 4.91 -2.50
N PHE A 86 3.84 3.88 -1.71
CA PHE A 86 4.72 3.52 -0.61
C PHE A 86 6.05 2.94 -1.08
N TYR A 87 6.05 2.24 -2.20
CA TYR A 87 7.30 1.78 -2.82
C TYR A 87 8.20 2.98 -3.19
N GLU A 88 7.63 3.98 -3.86
CA GLU A 88 8.38 5.18 -4.25
C GLU A 88 8.83 5.96 -3.02
N LEU A 89 7.99 6.11 -2.01
CA LEU A 89 8.33 6.80 -0.78
C LEU A 89 9.46 6.07 -0.04
N SER A 90 9.42 4.75 -0.04
CA SER A 90 10.47 3.91 0.53
C SER A 90 11.82 4.17 -0.15
N ARG A 91 11.81 4.25 -1.48
CA ARG A 91 13.03 4.55 -2.24
C ARG A 91 13.59 5.93 -1.92
N GLU A 92 12.72 6.94 -1.81
CA GLU A 92 13.13 8.32 -1.54
C GLU A 92 13.64 8.53 -0.12
N THR A 93 13.05 7.84 0.85
CA THR A 93 13.36 8.04 2.27
C THR A 93 14.40 7.07 2.82
N GLY A 94 14.60 5.93 2.16
CA GLY A 94 15.42 4.85 2.67
C GLY A 94 14.75 4.04 3.77
N MET A 95 13.48 4.33 4.10
CA MET A 95 12.71 3.58 5.09
C MET A 95 12.01 2.38 4.44
N TRP A 96 11.80 1.32 5.21
CA TRP A 96 11.01 0.18 4.76
C TRP A 96 9.56 0.60 4.50
N ALA A 97 8.97 0.10 3.41
CA ALA A 97 7.55 0.38 3.10
C ALA A 97 6.63 -0.07 4.24
N ALA A 98 6.95 -1.19 4.89
CA ALA A 98 6.17 -1.67 6.03
C ALA A 98 6.19 -0.68 7.22
N ASP A 99 7.33 -0.04 7.47
CA ASP A 99 7.45 0.95 8.54
C ASP A 99 6.70 2.24 8.21
N LEU A 100 6.77 2.68 6.95
CA LEU A 100 6.01 3.83 6.47
C LEU A 100 4.50 3.57 6.56
N ASP A 101 4.07 2.39 6.17
CA ASP A 101 2.68 1.95 6.28
C ASP A 101 2.20 2.04 7.72
N TYR A 102 2.96 1.50 8.66
CA TYR A 102 2.62 1.55 10.09
C TYR A 102 2.55 2.98 10.60
N LEU A 103 3.52 3.82 10.21
CA LEU A 103 3.53 5.24 10.59
C LEU A 103 2.28 5.95 10.11
N PHE A 104 1.91 5.77 8.86
CA PHE A 104 0.73 6.40 8.28
C PHE A 104 -0.56 5.86 8.93
N TRP A 105 -0.60 4.56 9.20
CA TRP A 105 -1.73 3.96 9.91
C TRP A 105 -1.91 4.58 11.30
N CYS A 106 -0.83 4.73 12.05
CA CYS A 106 -0.87 5.38 13.37
C CYS A 106 -1.35 6.82 13.28
N TYR A 107 -1.03 7.52 12.18
CA TYR A 107 -1.46 8.89 11.96
C TYR A 107 -2.97 8.99 11.74
N CYS A 108 -3.59 7.94 11.24
CA CYS A 108 -5.00 7.93 10.85
C CYS A 108 -5.92 7.21 11.84
N ALA A 109 -5.47 6.11 12.41
CA ALA A 109 -6.36 5.12 13.05
C ALA A 109 -6.92 5.58 14.41
N ASP A 110 -8.14 5.10 14.70
CA ASP A 110 -8.77 5.30 16.00
C ASP A 110 -7.93 4.65 17.11
N GLY A 111 -7.82 5.32 18.24
CA GLY A 111 -6.98 4.85 19.34
C GLY A 111 -5.49 5.12 19.16
N LYS A 112 -5.11 5.72 18.04
CA LYS A 112 -3.75 6.20 17.75
C LYS A 112 -3.78 7.73 17.69
N ALA A 113 -3.06 8.35 16.75
CA ALA A 113 -3.04 9.82 16.66
C ALA A 113 -4.37 10.41 16.18
N GLU A 114 -5.10 9.68 15.36
CA GLU A 114 -6.44 10.07 14.85
C GLU A 114 -6.45 11.39 14.09
N ILE A 115 -5.32 11.81 13.52
CA ILE A 115 -5.23 13.11 12.83
C ILE A 115 -5.91 13.04 11.48
N CYS A 116 -5.56 12.06 10.64
CA CYS A 116 -6.16 11.89 9.30
C CYS A 116 -7.19 10.77 9.30
N SER A 117 -8.15 10.84 10.20
CA SER A 117 -9.27 9.90 10.29
C SER A 117 -10.38 10.25 9.30
N ALA A 118 -11.53 9.58 9.37
CA ALA A 118 -12.70 9.94 8.58
C ALA A 118 -13.15 11.39 8.85
N ASN A 119 -13.00 11.84 10.10
CA ASN A 119 -13.22 13.22 10.52
C ASN A 119 -11.86 13.85 10.84
N PRO A 120 -11.13 14.38 9.84
CA PRO A 120 -9.72 14.74 10.03
C PRO A 120 -9.55 16.00 10.87
N LYS A 121 -8.48 16.00 11.65
CA LYS A 121 -8.07 17.14 12.48
C LYS A 121 -7.00 17.93 11.73
N CYS A 122 -7.40 18.59 10.63
CA CYS A 122 -6.47 19.28 9.72
C CYS A 122 -5.67 20.39 10.40
N ASP A 123 -6.22 21.02 11.42
CA ASP A 123 -5.54 22.05 12.23
C ASP A 123 -4.30 21.50 12.94
N LYS A 124 -4.27 20.20 13.22
CA LYS A 124 -3.15 19.51 13.87
C LYS A 124 -2.25 18.77 12.87
N CYS A 125 -2.59 18.79 11.60
CA CYS A 125 -1.89 18.01 10.59
C CYS A 125 -0.64 18.73 10.09
N VAL A 126 0.51 18.05 10.16
CA VAL A 126 1.81 18.64 9.76
C VAL A 126 1.99 18.73 8.24
N ILE A 127 1.18 18.00 7.47
CA ILE A 127 1.25 18.01 6.00
C ILE A 127 0.05 18.68 5.34
N ARG A 128 -0.73 19.44 6.11
CA ARG A 128 -1.97 20.09 5.62
C ARG A 128 -1.74 21.01 4.42
N GLY A 129 -0.56 21.61 4.33
CA GLY A 129 -0.22 22.52 3.22
C GLY A 129 -0.23 21.85 1.85
N ASP A 130 -0.01 20.54 1.81
CA ASP A 130 0.04 19.73 0.59
C ASP A 130 -1.24 18.92 0.38
N CYS A 131 -2.28 19.16 1.19
CA CYS A 131 -3.50 18.35 1.19
C CYS A 131 -4.69 19.13 0.67
N ASN A 132 -5.42 18.54 -0.27
CA ASN A 132 -6.62 19.15 -0.87
C ASN A 132 -7.76 19.34 0.14
N LYS A 133 -7.82 18.54 1.18
CA LYS A 133 -8.86 18.64 2.21
C LYS A 133 -8.76 19.94 2.99
N PHE A 134 -7.55 20.42 3.20
CA PHE A 134 -7.31 21.65 3.96
C PHE A 134 -7.44 22.90 3.09
N ARG A 135 -7.19 22.79 1.80
CA ARG A 135 -7.26 23.93 0.85
C ARG A 135 -8.67 24.43 0.62
#